data_fafcf6c69226955c7037121523a36395
#
_entry.id   fafcf6c69226955c7037121523a36395
#
_cell.length_a   1.000
_cell.length_b   1.000
_cell.length_c   1.000
_cell.angle_alpha   90.00
_cell.angle_beta   90.00
_cell.angle_gamma   90.00
#
_symmetry.space_group_name_H-M   'P 1'
#
loop_
_entity.id
_entity.type
_entity.pdbx_description
1 polymer ?
#
loop_
_entity_poly.entity_id
_entity_poly.type
_entity_poly.pdbx_seq_one_letter_code
_entity_poly.pdbx_strand_id
1 'polypeptide(L)'
;MKIKEGRKTYKYLIYISCFCLLLAIGAMTAVSFMSVQSVRKLVRNTTTKSITELTVSKAQFLDEKIRSEMLSLQSFAAALGTFDDMFSRPELLEDYKDKHGAARMWIIDENGTCLDTGEMDKNFADKKELFAEALQGREGISDVFLGELGRRQIMFQTPVYKDGRVAGGLYEAYPVELLQNAYHGSTYNDAGYSYVLGDDGSIVLAP
;
A
#
# COMPACT_ATOMS: atom_id res chain seq x y z
N MET A 1 -77.83 1.00 -46.19
CA MET A 1 -77.50 0.36 -44.89
C MET A 1 -76.04 -0.13 -44.80
N LYS A 2 -75.37 -0.42 -45.90
CA LYS A 2 -73.98 -0.94 -45.96
C LYS A 2 -72.86 0.07 -45.56
N ILE A 3 -73.06 1.37 -45.64
CA ILE A 3 -72.00 2.38 -45.39
C ILE A 3 -71.75 2.61 -43.89
N LYS A 4 -72.70 2.37 -43.02
CA LYS A 4 -72.57 2.55 -41.56
C LYS A 4 -71.77 1.41 -40.88
N GLU A 5 -71.81 0.19 -41.39
CA GLU A 5 -71.08 -0.97 -40.89
C GLU A 5 -69.57 -0.87 -41.15
N GLY A 6 -69.21 -0.45 -42.36
CA GLY A 6 -67.79 -0.28 -42.73
C GLY A 6 -67.04 0.75 -41.84
N ARG A 7 -67.79 1.79 -41.42
CA ARG A 7 -67.24 2.85 -40.57
C ARG A 7 -66.94 2.38 -39.12
N LYS A 8 -67.74 1.45 -38.61
CA LYS A 8 -67.49 0.84 -37.27
C LYS A 8 -66.28 -0.12 -37.29
N THR A 9 -66.23 -0.97 -38.32
CA THR A 9 -65.17 -1.93 -38.50
C THR A 9 -63.79 -1.22 -38.63
N TYR A 10 -63.75 -0.11 -39.38
CA TYR A 10 -62.50 0.70 -39.52
C TYR A 10 -62.07 1.34 -38.21
N LYS A 11 -62.97 1.79 -37.36
CA LYS A 11 -62.63 2.30 -36.03
C LYS A 11 -62.05 1.22 -35.12
N TYR A 12 -62.61 0.01 -35.12
CA TYR A 12 -62.05 -1.10 -34.33
C TYR A 12 -60.70 -1.50 -34.81
N LEU A 13 -60.41 -1.48 -36.09
CA LEU A 13 -59.08 -1.79 -36.65
C LEU A 13 -58.03 -0.78 -36.21
N ILE A 14 -58.36 0.51 -36.16
CA ILE A 14 -57.52 1.58 -35.67
C ILE A 14 -57.24 1.38 -34.18
N TYR A 15 -58.24 1.06 -33.34
CA TYR A 15 -58.05 0.84 -31.92
C TYR A 15 -57.12 -0.37 -31.65
N ILE A 16 -57.33 -1.47 -32.37
CA ILE A 16 -56.45 -2.67 -32.27
C ILE A 16 -55.00 -2.32 -32.67
N SER A 17 -54.82 -1.60 -33.78
CA SER A 17 -53.49 -1.17 -34.22
C SER A 17 -52.79 -0.27 -33.21
N CYS A 18 -53.50 0.73 -32.66
CA CYS A 18 -52.97 1.59 -31.59
C CYS A 18 -52.60 0.80 -30.34
N PHE A 19 -53.45 -0.16 -29.96
CA PHE A 19 -53.16 -1.02 -28.79
C PHE A 19 -51.95 -1.91 -28.99
N CYS A 20 -51.79 -2.54 -30.16
CA CYS A 20 -50.58 -3.31 -30.48
C CYS A 20 -49.34 -2.44 -30.50
N LEU A 21 -49.42 -1.22 -30.98
CA LEU A 21 -48.30 -0.28 -31.02
C LEU A 21 -47.87 0.15 -29.60
N LEU A 22 -48.86 0.40 -28.72
CA LEU A 22 -48.56 0.69 -27.30
C LEU A 22 -47.93 -0.49 -26.58
N LEU A 23 -48.38 -1.72 -26.84
CA LEU A 23 -47.78 -2.92 -26.28
C LEU A 23 -46.34 -3.11 -26.77
N ALA A 24 -46.07 -2.87 -28.06
CA ALA A 24 -44.72 -2.96 -28.63
C ALA A 24 -43.78 -1.93 -27.99
N ILE A 25 -44.22 -0.68 -27.82
CA ILE A 25 -43.45 0.37 -27.15
C ILE A 25 -43.20 -0.01 -25.68
N GLY A 26 -44.22 -0.51 -24.96
CA GLY A 26 -44.10 -0.97 -23.59
C GLY A 26 -43.08 -2.12 -23.44
N ALA A 27 -43.13 -3.09 -24.36
CA ALA A 27 -42.17 -4.19 -24.37
C ALA A 27 -40.73 -3.72 -24.64
N MET A 28 -40.55 -2.81 -25.62
CA MET A 28 -39.22 -2.25 -25.94
C MET A 28 -38.64 -1.45 -24.75
N THR A 29 -39.47 -0.64 -24.08
CA THR A 29 -39.01 0.12 -22.91
C THR A 29 -38.65 -0.78 -21.74
N ALA A 30 -39.40 -1.85 -21.49
CA ALA A 30 -39.13 -2.84 -20.46
C ALA A 30 -37.78 -3.58 -20.72
N VAL A 31 -37.58 -4.04 -21.98
CA VAL A 31 -36.33 -4.70 -22.38
C VAL A 31 -35.14 -3.75 -22.25
N SER A 32 -35.28 -2.51 -22.71
CA SER A 32 -34.24 -1.50 -22.60
C SER A 32 -33.89 -1.21 -21.12
N PHE A 33 -34.88 -1.09 -20.27
CA PHE A 33 -34.67 -0.88 -18.84
C PHE A 33 -33.94 -2.06 -18.17
N MET A 34 -34.36 -3.29 -18.47
CA MET A 34 -33.70 -4.51 -17.97
C MET A 34 -32.25 -4.61 -18.48
N SER A 35 -32.01 -4.30 -19.75
CA SER A 35 -30.65 -4.28 -20.32
C SER A 35 -29.74 -3.27 -19.60
N VAL A 36 -30.23 -2.04 -19.40
CA VAL A 36 -29.44 -1.01 -18.67
C VAL A 36 -29.15 -1.43 -17.24
N GLN A 37 -30.11 -2.02 -16.53
CA GLN A 37 -29.86 -2.52 -15.17
C GLN A 37 -28.83 -3.66 -15.17
N SER A 38 -28.92 -4.60 -16.10
CA SER A 38 -27.99 -5.72 -16.21
C SER A 38 -26.57 -5.25 -16.52
N VAL A 39 -26.43 -4.30 -17.44
CA VAL A 39 -25.13 -3.70 -17.78
C VAL A 39 -24.56 -2.94 -16.58
N ARG A 40 -25.36 -2.13 -15.89
CA ARG A 40 -24.90 -1.43 -14.67
C ARG A 40 -24.41 -2.39 -13.59
N LYS A 41 -25.14 -3.49 -13.36
CA LYS A 41 -24.75 -4.51 -12.38
C LYS A 41 -23.46 -5.21 -12.80
N LEU A 42 -23.33 -5.55 -14.08
CA LEU A 42 -22.13 -6.19 -14.62
C LEU A 42 -20.91 -5.27 -14.49
N VAL A 43 -21.02 -4.02 -14.95
CA VAL A 43 -19.95 -3.02 -14.88
C VAL A 43 -19.52 -2.81 -13.42
N ARG A 44 -20.49 -2.59 -12.52
CA ARG A 44 -20.20 -2.40 -11.10
C ARG A 44 -19.45 -3.60 -10.49
N ASN A 45 -19.92 -4.82 -10.75
CA ASN A 45 -19.30 -6.03 -10.20
C ASN A 45 -17.90 -6.23 -10.78
N THR A 46 -17.72 -6.05 -12.09
CA THR A 46 -16.39 -6.19 -12.73
C THR A 46 -15.43 -5.13 -12.24
N THR A 47 -15.87 -3.87 -12.16
CA THR A 47 -15.04 -2.77 -11.64
C THR A 47 -14.64 -3.00 -10.19
N THR A 48 -15.59 -3.38 -9.32
CA THR A 48 -15.28 -3.66 -7.91
C THR A 48 -14.29 -4.81 -7.79
N LYS A 49 -14.48 -5.89 -8.55
CA LYS A 49 -13.57 -7.04 -8.54
C LYS A 49 -12.16 -6.63 -8.99
N SER A 50 -12.05 -5.91 -10.10
CA SER A 50 -10.75 -5.46 -10.61
C SER A 50 -10.04 -4.51 -9.64
N ILE A 51 -10.76 -3.59 -9.00
CA ILE A 51 -10.18 -2.71 -7.97
C ILE A 51 -9.68 -3.53 -6.77
N THR A 52 -10.47 -4.51 -6.31
CA THR A 52 -10.07 -5.38 -5.19
C THR A 52 -8.82 -6.18 -5.54
N GLU A 53 -8.78 -6.83 -6.70
CA GLU A 53 -7.63 -7.61 -7.16
C GLU A 53 -6.37 -6.74 -7.26
N LEU A 54 -6.50 -5.54 -7.82
CA LEU A 54 -5.40 -4.59 -7.92
C LEU A 54 -4.91 -4.12 -6.54
N THR A 55 -5.83 -3.83 -5.63
CA THR A 55 -5.48 -3.42 -4.26
C THR A 55 -4.74 -4.53 -3.51
N VAL A 56 -5.22 -5.77 -3.62
CA VAL A 56 -4.55 -6.94 -3.03
C VAL A 56 -3.15 -7.13 -3.63
N SER A 57 -3.02 -7.04 -4.96
CA SER A 57 -1.72 -7.17 -5.63
C SER A 57 -0.73 -6.08 -5.18
N LYS A 58 -1.20 -4.84 -5.04
CA LYS A 58 -0.36 -3.74 -4.54
C LYS A 58 0.04 -3.92 -3.08
N ALA A 59 -0.88 -4.39 -2.24
CA ALA A 59 -0.58 -4.70 -0.84
C ALA A 59 0.46 -5.82 -0.73
N GLN A 60 0.35 -6.88 -1.51
CA GLN A 60 1.32 -7.97 -1.55
C GLN A 60 2.70 -7.48 -2.02
N PHE A 61 2.74 -6.63 -3.04
CA PHE A 61 3.99 -6.06 -3.52
C PHE A 61 4.69 -5.21 -2.45
N LEU A 62 3.92 -4.41 -1.69
CA LEU A 62 4.44 -3.60 -0.60
C LEU A 62 4.97 -4.49 0.54
N ASP A 63 4.23 -5.54 0.90
CA ASP A 63 4.64 -6.53 1.91
C ASP A 63 5.94 -7.24 1.50
N GLU A 64 6.05 -7.68 0.25
CA GLU A 64 7.27 -8.29 -0.28
C GLU A 64 8.46 -7.32 -0.24
N LYS A 65 8.24 -6.05 -0.58
CA LYS A 65 9.28 -5.02 -0.53
C LYS A 65 9.77 -4.79 0.89
N ILE A 66 8.86 -4.61 1.83
CA ILE A 66 9.16 -4.45 3.25
C ILE A 66 9.92 -5.67 3.79
N ARG A 67 9.44 -6.86 3.47
CA ARG A 67 10.10 -8.11 3.86
C ARG A 67 11.50 -8.25 3.28
N SER A 68 11.69 -7.86 2.02
CA SER A 68 13.00 -7.88 1.36
C SER A 68 14.00 -6.94 2.04
N GLU A 69 13.57 -5.73 2.41
CA GLU A 69 14.42 -4.78 3.15
C GLU A 69 14.78 -5.34 4.53
N MET A 70 13.82 -5.89 5.27
CA MET A 70 14.07 -6.52 6.56
C MET A 70 15.09 -7.68 6.46
N LEU A 71 14.92 -8.58 5.47
CA LEU A 71 15.85 -9.68 5.25
C LEU A 71 17.27 -9.19 4.90
N SER A 72 17.35 -8.11 4.12
CA SER A 72 18.63 -7.48 3.80
C SER A 72 19.31 -6.94 5.05
N LEU A 73 18.55 -6.22 5.89
CA LEU A 73 19.04 -5.68 7.15
C LEU A 73 19.50 -6.78 8.12
N GLN A 74 18.73 -7.88 8.24
CA GLN A 74 19.10 -9.06 9.03
C GLN A 74 20.40 -9.70 8.55
N SER A 75 20.56 -9.83 7.22
CA SER A 75 21.78 -10.39 6.64
C SER A 75 22.99 -9.52 6.94
N PHE A 76 22.81 -8.21 6.91
CA PHE A 76 23.85 -7.27 7.27
C PHE A 76 24.17 -7.31 8.77
N ALA A 77 23.15 -7.36 9.63
CA ALA A 77 23.32 -7.54 11.09
C ALA A 77 24.08 -8.83 11.43
N ALA A 78 23.78 -9.93 10.74
CA ALA A 78 24.49 -11.19 10.90
C ALA A 78 25.97 -11.06 10.51
N ALA A 79 26.27 -10.33 9.42
CA ALA A 79 27.65 -10.05 9.02
C ALA A 79 28.38 -9.20 10.05
N LEU A 80 27.73 -8.14 10.58
CA LEU A 80 28.30 -7.29 11.62
C LEU A 80 28.64 -8.06 12.90
N GLY A 81 27.80 -9.02 13.28
CA GLY A 81 28.05 -9.88 14.45
C GLY A 81 29.26 -10.80 14.34
N THR A 82 29.83 -10.97 13.15
CA THR A 82 31.09 -11.73 12.95
C THR A 82 32.33 -10.95 13.28
N PHE A 83 32.26 -9.63 13.39
CA PHE A 83 33.43 -8.81 13.74
C PHE A 83 33.66 -8.79 15.24
N ASP A 84 34.96 -8.70 15.63
CA ASP A 84 35.32 -8.57 17.03
C ASP A 84 34.80 -7.29 17.67
N ASP A 85 34.80 -6.22 16.91
CA ASP A 85 34.20 -4.94 17.26
C ASP A 85 33.30 -4.46 16.10
N MET A 86 31.97 -4.39 16.35
CA MET A 86 30.97 -3.97 15.36
C MET A 86 31.08 -2.47 15.02
N PHE A 87 31.76 -1.67 15.86
CA PHE A 87 31.99 -0.24 15.64
C PHE A 87 33.28 0.07 14.87
N SER A 88 34.13 -0.93 14.62
CA SER A 88 35.43 -0.74 13.98
C SER A 88 35.37 -0.37 12.50
N ARG A 89 34.20 -0.51 11.87
CA ARG A 89 34.02 -0.34 10.42
C ARG A 89 32.82 0.52 10.05
N PRO A 90 32.86 1.82 10.37
CA PRO A 90 31.76 2.74 10.03
C PRO A 90 31.49 2.82 8.53
N GLU A 91 32.50 2.59 7.68
CA GLU A 91 32.38 2.58 6.23
C GLU A 91 31.38 1.52 5.73
N LEU A 92 31.21 0.40 6.44
CA LEU A 92 30.23 -0.63 6.04
C LEU A 92 28.79 -0.15 6.23
N LEU A 93 28.55 0.65 7.27
CA LEU A 93 27.21 1.26 7.46
C LEU A 93 26.91 2.27 6.36
N GLU A 94 27.90 3.11 6.02
CA GLU A 94 27.74 4.11 4.95
C GLU A 94 27.51 3.42 3.60
N ASP A 95 28.32 2.41 3.27
CA ASP A 95 28.15 1.64 2.02
C ASP A 95 26.79 0.96 1.94
N TYR A 96 26.32 0.37 3.05
CA TYR A 96 25.00 -0.25 3.09
C TYR A 96 23.90 0.80 2.93
N LYS A 97 23.99 1.91 3.68
CA LYS A 97 23.04 3.03 3.61
C LYS A 97 22.88 3.53 2.17
N ASP A 98 24.00 3.81 1.51
CA ASP A 98 24.02 4.37 0.15
C ASP A 98 23.45 3.37 -0.87
N LYS A 99 23.77 2.08 -0.72
CA LYS A 99 23.31 1.02 -1.61
C LYS A 99 21.80 0.76 -1.50
N HIS A 100 21.24 0.88 -0.29
CA HIS A 100 19.82 0.62 -0.02
C HIS A 100 18.96 1.88 -0.04
N GLY A 101 19.60 3.06 -0.12
CA GLY A 101 18.89 4.34 -0.13
C GLY A 101 18.32 4.72 1.24
N ALA A 102 18.84 4.13 2.31
CA ALA A 102 18.47 4.49 3.67
C ALA A 102 18.81 5.96 3.95
N ALA A 103 17.96 6.65 4.69
CA ALA A 103 18.22 8.02 5.08
C ALA A 103 19.31 8.09 6.15
N ARG A 104 19.32 7.11 7.06
CA ARG A 104 20.24 7.04 8.18
C ARG A 104 20.31 5.62 8.73
N MET A 105 21.44 5.25 9.30
CA MET A 105 21.64 3.98 9.98
C MET A 105 22.34 4.16 11.31
N TRP A 106 22.03 3.26 12.25
CA TRP A 106 22.64 3.22 13.58
C TRP A 106 22.95 1.79 13.98
N ILE A 107 24.06 1.64 14.71
CA ILE A 107 24.33 0.47 15.57
C ILE A 107 24.36 0.96 17.00
N ILE A 108 23.65 0.26 17.88
CA ILE A 108 23.63 0.56 19.32
C ILE A 108 23.98 -0.73 20.06
N ASP A 109 24.98 -0.73 20.93
CA ASP A 109 25.34 -1.87 21.77
C ASP A 109 24.47 -1.96 23.03
N GLU A 110 24.64 -3.02 23.80
CA GLU A 110 23.96 -3.24 25.08
C GLU A 110 24.26 -2.14 26.12
N ASN A 111 25.40 -1.42 25.99
CA ASN A 111 25.82 -0.34 26.88
C ASN A 111 25.25 1.02 26.43
N GLY A 112 24.62 1.09 25.28
CA GLY A 112 24.12 2.33 24.69
C GLY A 112 25.17 3.09 23.88
N THR A 113 26.32 2.48 23.55
CA THR A 113 27.29 3.04 22.59
C THR A 113 26.67 3.04 21.23
N CYS A 114 26.72 4.18 20.54
CA CYS A 114 26.08 4.37 19.25
C CYS A 114 27.12 4.73 18.18
N LEU A 115 27.05 4.03 17.04
CA LEU A 115 27.67 4.44 15.78
C LEU A 115 26.55 4.85 14.83
N ASP A 116 26.68 6.01 14.23
CA ASP A 116 25.65 6.66 13.42
C ASP A 116 26.25 7.19 12.11
N THR A 117 25.52 7.05 11.01
CA THR A 117 25.89 7.57 9.69
C THR A 117 25.49 9.04 9.45
N GLY A 118 24.97 9.74 10.44
CA GLY A 118 24.57 11.14 10.36
C GLY A 118 25.25 11.98 11.44
N GLU A 119 25.00 13.29 11.43
CA GLU A 119 25.36 14.14 12.55
C GLU A 119 24.51 13.74 13.76
N MET A 120 25.18 13.46 14.89
CA MET A 120 24.56 13.01 16.13
C MET A 120 23.50 14.00 16.60
N ASP A 121 22.24 13.67 16.42
CA ASP A 121 21.16 14.41 17.07
C ASP A 121 21.22 14.11 18.57
N LYS A 122 21.51 15.15 19.37
CA LYS A 122 21.66 15.06 20.84
C LYS A 122 20.42 14.57 21.57
N ASN A 123 19.28 14.37 20.85
CA ASN A 123 18.00 13.95 21.39
C ASN A 123 17.73 12.44 21.30
N PHE A 124 18.75 11.62 21.06
CA PHE A 124 18.62 10.16 21.02
C PHE A 124 18.14 9.55 22.34
N ALA A 125 18.42 10.21 23.45
CA ALA A 125 18.01 9.76 24.80
C ALA A 125 16.48 9.71 24.98
N ASP A 126 15.74 10.57 24.30
CA ASP A 126 14.29 10.62 24.38
C ASP A 126 13.58 9.55 23.54
N LYS A 127 14.30 8.85 22.66
CA LYS A 127 13.77 7.82 21.74
C LYS A 127 14.15 6.38 22.16
N LYS A 128 14.56 6.16 23.41
CA LYS A 128 14.99 4.84 23.91
C LYS A 128 13.94 3.73 23.67
N GLU A 129 12.67 4.05 23.70
CA GLU A 129 11.59 3.10 23.47
C GLU A 129 11.61 2.55 22.04
N LEU A 130 11.97 3.37 21.06
CA LEU A 130 12.07 2.97 19.65
C LEU A 130 13.20 1.95 19.39
N PHE A 131 14.24 1.96 20.22
CA PHE A 131 15.42 1.09 20.08
C PHE A 131 15.38 -0.14 20.98
N ALA A 132 14.43 -0.20 21.90
CA ALA A 132 14.39 -1.24 22.93
C ALA A 132 14.17 -2.65 22.35
N GLU A 133 13.43 -2.78 21.26
CA GLU A 133 13.05 -4.10 20.74
C GLU A 133 14.22 -4.88 20.18
N ALA A 134 15.07 -4.28 19.34
CA ALA A 134 16.25 -4.96 18.81
C ALA A 134 17.22 -5.37 19.90
N LEU A 135 17.44 -4.52 20.91
CA LEU A 135 18.27 -4.86 22.07
C LEU A 135 17.68 -5.99 22.93
N GLN A 136 16.38 -6.24 22.84
CA GLN A 136 15.68 -7.38 23.46
C GLN A 136 15.63 -8.63 22.56
N GLY A 137 16.32 -8.60 21.41
CA GLY A 137 16.36 -9.71 20.47
C GLY A 137 15.13 -9.81 19.56
N ARG A 138 14.32 -8.76 19.44
CA ARG A 138 13.17 -8.70 18.55
C ARG A 138 13.44 -7.81 17.35
N GLU A 139 13.06 -8.28 16.20
CA GLU A 139 12.99 -7.47 14.98
C GLU A 139 11.67 -6.70 14.90
N GLY A 140 11.65 -5.60 14.17
CA GLY A 140 10.43 -4.83 14.03
C GLY A 140 10.53 -3.70 13.01
N ILE A 141 9.39 -3.09 12.78
CA ILE A 141 9.22 -1.91 11.96
C ILE A 141 8.45 -0.89 12.78
N SER A 142 8.93 0.35 12.81
CA SER A 142 8.24 1.43 13.53
C SER A 142 7.03 1.93 12.75
N ASP A 143 6.18 2.67 13.45
CA ASP A 143 5.25 3.60 12.79
C ASP A 143 6.00 4.65 11.97
N VAL A 144 5.26 5.34 11.07
CA VAL A 144 5.82 6.46 10.31
C VAL A 144 6.13 7.61 11.24
N PHE A 145 7.36 8.11 11.19
CA PHE A 145 7.81 9.27 11.94
C PHE A 145 8.40 10.34 11.03
N LEU A 146 8.54 11.54 11.53
CA LEU A 146 9.26 12.62 10.86
C LEU A 146 10.73 12.53 11.24
N GLY A 147 11.56 12.22 10.24
CA GLY A 147 13.00 12.25 10.37
C GLY A 147 13.57 13.66 10.18
N GLU A 148 14.86 13.73 9.95
CA GLU A 148 15.53 14.98 9.65
C GLU A 148 14.94 15.65 8.41
N LEU A 149 14.96 16.96 8.38
CA LEU A 149 14.37 17.78 7.31
C LEU A 149 12.85 17.58 7.11
N GLY A 150 12.14 17.01 8.11
CA GLY A 150 10.70 16.79 8.05
C GLY A 150 10.28 15.74 7.03
N ARG A 151 11.18 14.85 6.58
CA ARG A 151 10.85 13.74 5.69
C ARG A 151 10.22 12.60 6.47
N ARG A 152 9.21 11.98 5.89
CA ARG A 152 8.53 10.82 6.47
C ARG A 152 9.41 9.59 6.31
N GLN A 153 9.60 8.88 7.41
CA GLN A 153 10.46 7.69 7.48
C GLN A 153 9.77 6.59 8.28
N ILE A 154 10.14 5.35 8.00
CA ILE A 154 9.91 4.19 8.86
C ILE A 154 11.27 3.69 9.32
N MET A 155 11.32 3.03 10.47
CA MET A 155 12.54 2.45 10.97
C MET A 155 12.43 0.93 10.97
N PHE A 156 13.34 0.29 10.24
CA PHE A 156 13.60 -1.13 10.38
C PHE A 156 14.57 -1.35 11.50
N GLN A 157 14.38 -2.38 12.30
CA GLN A 157 15.24 -2.73 13.41
C GLN A 157 15.44 -4.24 13.50
N THR A 158 16.67 -4.65 13.78
CA THR A 158 17.03 -6.05 13.94
C THR A 158 18.15 -6.20 14.98
N PRO A 159 18.13 -7.29 15.79
CA PRO A 159 19.21 -7.56 16.71
C PRO A 159 20.50 -7.96 15.97
N VAL A 160 21.63 -7.54 16.52
CA VAL A 160 22.96 -8.03 16.14
C VAL A 160 23.38 -9.10 17.15
N TYR A 161 23.56 -10.33 16.67
CA TYR A 161 23.99 -11.44 17.51
C TYR A 161 25.49 -11.67 17.39
N LYS A 162 26.16 -11.86 18.54
CA LYS A 162 27.52 -12.33 18.63
C LYS A 162 27.56 -13.49 19.62
N ASP A 163 28.19 -14.61 19.25
CA ASP A 163 28.29 -15.82 20.06
C ASP A 163 26.93 -16.29 20.64
N GLY A 164 25.86 -16.15 19.86
CA GLY A 164 24.50 -16.55 20.25
C GLY A 164 23.80 -15.61 21.25
N ARG A 165 24.38 -14.44 21.55
CA ARG A 165 23.79 -13.44 22.43
C ARG A 165 23.54 -12.14 21.64
N VAL A 166 22.56 -11.39 22.06
CA VAL A 166 22.34 -10.04 21.52
C VAL A 166 23.48 -9.14 21.99
N ALA A 167 24.29 -8.68 21.05
CA ALA A 167 25.39 -7.76 21.29
C ALA A 167 25.02 -6.31 21.02
N GLY A 168 23.91 -6.10 20.30
CA GLY A 168 23.42 -4.77 19.97
C GLY A 168 22.18 -4.83 19.07
N GLY A 169 21.76 -3.66 18.60
CA GLY A 169 20.71 -3.48 17.61
C GLY A 169 21.23 -2.72 16.40
N LEU A 170 20.79 -3.13 15.21
CA LEU A 170 20.99 -2.42 13.95
C LEU A 170 19.66 -1.80 13.53
N TYR A 171 19.72 -0.54 13.14
CA TYR A 171 18.56 0.29 12.83
C TYR A 171 18.79 1.00 11.51
N GLU A 172 17.73 1.06 10.71
CA GLU A 172 17.71 1.71 9.40
C GLU A 172 16.50 2.62 9.29
N ALA A 173 16.71 3.94 9.14
CA ALA A 173 15.65 4.86 8.77
C ALA A 173 15.47 4.84 7.26
N TYR A 174 14.33 4.36 6.81
CA TYR A 174 13.99 4.19 5.40
C TYR A 174 12.97 5.24 4.96
N PRO A 175 13.27 6.02 3.90
CA PRO A 175 12.35 7.03 3.40
C PRO A 175 11.06 6.41 2.88
N VAL A 176 9.92 6.90 3.34
CA VAL A 176 8.59 6.45 2.89
C VAL A 176 8.41 6.68 1.40
N GLU A 177 9.04 7.68 0.83
CA GLU A 177 9.03 8.00 -0.61
C GLU A 177 9.58 6.86 -1.46
N LEU A 178 10.55 6.08 -0.98
CA LEU A 178 11.06 4.91 -1.72
C LEU A 178 10.04 3.78 -1.78
N LEU A 179 9.26 3.57 -0.72
CA LEU A 179 8.11 2.67 -0.75
C LEU A 179 7.03 3.21 -1.68
N GLN A 180 6.79 4.51 -1.66
CA GLN A 180 5.83 5.18 -2.50
C GLN A 180 6.21 5.03 -3.98
N ASN A 181 7.47 5.25 -4.37
CA ASN A 181 7.95 5.09 -5.75
C ASN A 181 7.79 3.65 -6.24
N ALA A 182 8.03 2.66 -5.39
CA ALA A 182 7.82 1.25 -5.70
C ALA A 182 6.32 0.91 -5.85
N TYR A 183 5.45 1.66 -5.16
CA TYR A 183 4.00 1.52 -5.18
C TYR A 183 3.32 2.33 -6.31
N HIS A 184 4.00 3.35 -6.86
CA HIS A 184 3.52 4.17 -7.98
C HIS A 184 3.37 3.33 -9.25
N GLY A 185 2.18 2.83 -9.45
CA GLY A 185 1.69 2.36 -10.73
C GLY A 185 0.32 2.96 -10.95
N SER A 186 0.07 3.52 -12.12
CA SER A 186 -1.25 4.05 -12.45
C SER A 186 -2.32 3.01 -12.17
N THR A 187 -3.34 3.42 -11.44
CA THR A 187 -4.51 2.61 -11.17
C THR A 187 -5.56 3.01 -12.19
N TYR A 188 -6.04 2.07 -13.01
CA TYR A 188 -7.18 2.29 -13.89
C TYR A 188 -6.97 3.37 -14.98
N ASN A 189 -5.90 3.26 -15.79
CA ASN A 189 -5.57 4.24 -16.84
C ASN A 189 -5.44 5.68 -16.30
N ASP A 190 -4.72 5.87 -15.21
CA ASP A 190 -4.50 7.15 -14.52
C ASP A 190 -5.77 7.82 -13.94
N ALA A 191 -6.88 7.10 -13.86
CA ALA A 191 -8.14 7.62 -13.34
C ALA A 191 -8.40 7.34 -11.85
N GLY A 192 -7.48 6.65 -11.16
CA GLY A 192 -7.62 6.28 -9.76
C GLY A 192 -6.36 6.48 -8.94
N TYR A 193 -6.54 6.69 -7.65
CA TYR A 193 -5.47 6.81 -6.66
C TYR A 193 -5.58 5.69 -5.63
N SER A 194 -4.43 5.22 -5.15
CA SER A 194 -4.36 4.25 -4.07
C SER A 194 -3.70 4.90 -2.85
N TYR A 195 -4.23 4.62 -1.68
CA TYR A 195 -3.69 5.08 -0.41
C TYR A 195 -3.37 3.88 0.46
N VAL A 196 -2.32 3.98 1.26
CA VAL A 196 -2.08 3.07 2.40
C VAL A 196 -2.45 3.83 3.65
N LEU A 197 -3.29 3.22 4.46
CA LEU A 197 -3.75 3.79 5.73
C LEU A 197 -3.11 3.02 6.88
N GLY A 198 -2.74 3.72 7.93
CA GLY A 198 -2.41 3.15 9.23
C GLY A 198 -3.64 2.62 9.95
N ASP A 199 -3.45 1.88 11.02
CA ASP A 199 -4.53 1.33 11.85
C ASP A 199 -5.38 2.44 12.51
N ASP A 200 -4.78 3.61 12.72
CA ASP A 200 -5.42 4.82 13.23
C ASP A 200 -6.19 5.61 12.15
N GLY A 201 -6.15 5.14 10.89
CA GLY A 201 -6.76 5.80 9.73
C GLY A 201 -5.93 6.95 9.16
N SER A 202 -4.72 7.19 9.64
CA SER A 202 -3.79 8.15 9.05
C SER A 202 -3.31 7.68 7.67
N ILE A 203 -3.02 8.63 6.77
CA ILE A 203 -2.47 8.30 5.45
C ILE A 203 -0.97 8.04 5.59
N VAL A 204 -0.57 6.79 5.38
CA VAL A 204 0.84 6.35 5.39
C VAL A 204 1.49 6.60 4.03
N LEU A 205 0.85 6.16 2.94
CA LEU A 205 1.29 6.43 1.57
C LEU A 205 0.17 7.11 0.79
N ALA A 206 0.52 8.14 0.03
CA ALA A 206 -0.35 8.85 -0.92
C ALA A 206 0.28 8.86 -2.31
N PRO A 207 -0.50 9.04 -3.37
CA PRO A 207 0.02 9.18 -4.74
C PRO A 207 0.87 10.43 -4.92
#